data_a435a70abc95cab8743b463e53a44feb
#
_entry.id   a435a70abc95cab8743b463e53a44feb
#
_cell.length_a   1.000
_cell.length_b   1.000
_cell.length_c   1.000
_cell.angle_alpha   90.00
_cell.angle_beta   90.00
_cell.angle_gamma   90.00
#
_symmetry.space_group_name_H-M   'P 1'
#
loop_
_entity.id
_entity.type
_entity.pdbx_description
1 polymer ?
#
loop_
_entity_poly.entity_id
_entity_poly.type
_entity_poly.pdbx_seq_one_letter_code
_entity_poly.pdbx_strand_id
1 'polypeptide(L)'
;MAYFVENFWGEKNSGFDVLYHNMKHGQISTKELADFVRERATIEEAYSRSMTKLAKSASNYSQLGTFAPVWDVFKTSTEKLANCHLDLVRKLQELIKEVQKYGEEQVKSHKKTKEEVAGTLEAVQTIQSITQALQKSKENYNAKCVEQERLKKEGATQREIEKAAVKSKKATDTYKLYVEKYALAKADFEQKMTETAQKFQDIEETHLIHIKEIIGSLSNAIKEIHLQIGQVHEEFINNMANTTVESLIQKFAESKGTGKERPGLIEFEECDTASAVEGIKPRKRKTFALPGIIKKEKDAESVECPDADSLNIPDVDEEGYSIKPETNQNDTKENHFYSSSDSDSEDEEPKKYRIEIKPMHPNNSHHTMASLDELKVSIGNITLSPAISVSTNTDESEFV
;
A
#
# COMPACT_ATOMS: atom_id res chain seq x y z
N MET A 1 -30.71 -8.92 11.00
CA MET A 1 -31.39 -7.60 11.28
C MET A 1 -31.49 -6.88 9.94
N ALA A 2 -32.63 -6.23 9.68
CA ALA A 2 -32.90 -5.62 8.38
C ALA A 2 -32.62 -4.10 8.39
N TYR A 3 -31.37 -3.73 8.71
CA TYR A 3 -30.97 -2.32 8.88
C TYR A 3 -31.28 -1.45 7.66
N PHE A 4 -31.03 -1.96 6.43
CA PHE A 4 -31.26 -1.17 5.23
C PHE A 4 -32.75 -1.04 4.92
N VAL A 5 -33.55 -2.04 5.24
CA VAL A 5 -35.01 -1.98 5.11
C VAL A 5 -35.63 -0.95 6.06
N GLU A 6 -35.06 -0.77 7.24
CA GLU A 6 -35.66 0.10 8.29
C GLU A 6 -35.24 1.57 8.16
N ASN A 7 -34.05 1.87 7.57
CA ASN A 7 -33.43 3.19 7.73
C ASN A 7 -33.28 4.01 6.44
N PHE A 8 -33.72 3.52 5.26
CA PHE A 8 -33.50 4.20 3.98
C PHE A 8 -34.79 4.66 3.28
N TRP A 9 -35.75 5.19 4.03
CA TRP A 9 -36.98 5.74 3.49
C TRP A 9 -36.87 7.25 3.25
N GLY A 10 -37.11 8.08 4.20
CA GLY A 10 -37.02 9.53 4.16
C GLY A 10 -38.02 10.22 3.23
N GLU A 11 -38.30 11.50 3.46
CA GLU A 11 -39.30 12.28 2.71
C GLU A 11 -38.96 12.46 1.23
N LYS A 12 -37.65 12.49 0.86
CA LYS A 12 -37.19 12.66 -0.51
C LYS A 12 -37.16 11.38 -1.32
N ASN A 13 -37.45 10.24 -0.70
CA ASN A 13 -37.34 8.90 -1.31
C ASN A 13 -35.97 8.66 -1.97
N SER A 14 -34.87 9.13 -1.35
CA SER A 14 -33.49 9.03 -1.88
C SER A 14 -32.73 7.82 -1.34
N GLY A 15 -33.36 6.95 -0.54
CA GLY A 15 -32.69 5.80 0.08
C GLY A 15 -32.10 4.84 -0.96
N PHE A 16 -32.79 4.63 -2.08
CA PHE A 16 -32.29 3.82 -3.20
C PHE A 16 -30.95 4.35 -3.71
N ASP A 17 -30.84 5.65 -3.98
CA ASP A 17 -29.60 6.24 -4.51
C ASP A 17 -28.44 6.09 -3.54
N VAL A 18 -28.68 6.30 -2.25
CA VAL A 18 -27.67 6.15 -1.20
C VAL A 18 -27.14 4.71 -1.17
N LEU A 19 -28.02 3.72 -1.14
CA LEU A 19 -27.65 2.30 -1.09
C LEU A 19 -26.95 1.85 -2.37
N TYR A 20 -27.44 2.30 -3.54
CA TYR A 20 -26.82 2.01 -4.83
C TYR A 20 -25.41 2.60 -4.95
N HIS A 21 -25.18 3.82 -4.45
CA HIS A 21 -23.84 4.42 -4.43
C HIS A 21 -22.93 3.73 -3.42
N ASN A 22 -23.45 3.30 -2.26
CA ASN A 22 -22.66 2.53 -1.29
C ASN A 22 -22.13 1.23 -1.92
N MET A 23 -22.97 0.50 -2.65
CA MET A 23 -22.54 -0.69 -3.39
C MET A 23 -21.41 -0.39 -4.40
N LYS A 24 -21.46 0.78 -5.08
CA LYS A 24 -20.35 1.22 -5.96
C LYS A 24 -19.09 1.57 -5.18
N HIS A 25 -19.21 2.20 -4.02
CA HIS A 25 -18.07 2.52 -3.16
C HIS A 25 -17.35 1.25 -2.70
N GLY A 26 -18.06 0.14 -2.52
CA GLY A 26 -17.45 -1.17 -2.26
C GLY A 26 -16.47 -1.63 -3.35
N GLN A 27 -16.71 -1.30 -4.64
CA GLN A 27 -15.73 -1.58 -5.71
C GLN A 27 -14.49 -0.68 -5.61
N ILE A 28 -14.68 0.59 -5.26
CA ILE A 28 -13.58 1.55 -5.11
C ILE A 28 -12.69 1.10 -3.97
N SER A 29 -13.27 0.78 -2.81
CA SER A 29 -12.50 0.32 -1.64
C SER A 29 -11.76 -1.01 -1.89
N THR A 30 -12.34 -1.92 -2.68
CA THR A 30 -11.64 -3.15 -3.11
C THR A 30 -10.41 -2.83 -3.94
N LYS A 31 -10.52 -1.90 -4.90
CA LYS A 31 -9.38 -1.46 -5.71
C LYS A 31 -8.31 -0.78 -4.85
N GLU A 32 -8.71 0.13 -3.98
CA GLU A 32 -7.80 0.84 -3.06
C GLU A 32 -7.06 -0.14 -2.14
N LEU A 33 -7.74 -1.19 -1.66
CA LEU A 33 -7.10 -2.25 -0.89
C LEU A 33 -6.06 -3.02 -1.71
N ALA A 34 -6.37 -3.36 -2.97
CA ALA A 34 -5.40 -3.99 -3.87
C ALA A 34 -4.18 -3.10 -4.10
N ASP A 35 -4.38 -1.80 -4.30
CA ASP A 35 -3.32 -0.82 -4.50
C ASP A 35 -2.45 -0.68 -3.24
N PHE A 36 -3.07 -0.62 -2.05
CA PHE A 36 -2.36 -0.60 -0.77
C PHE A 36 -1.46 -1.82 -0.58
N VAL A 37 -1.99 -3.03 -0.85
CA VAL A 37 -1.19 -4.27 -0.73
C VAL A 37 -0.06 -4.30 -1.76
N ARG A 38 -0.27 -3.77 -2.96
CA ARG A 38 0.75 -3.67 -4.02
C ARG A 38 1.88 -2.74 -3.61
N GLU A 39 1.55 -1.57 -3.06
CA GLU A 39 2.55 -0.63 -2.56
C GLU A 39 3.36 -1.24 -1.41
N ARG A 40 2.70 -1.94 -0.48
CA ARG A 40 3.39 -2.68 0.57
C ARG A 40 4.35 -3.74 0.00
N ALA A 41 3.95 -4.49 -1.02
CA ALA A 41 4.82 -5.47 -1.68
C ALA A 41 6.04 -4.81 -2.32
N THR A 42 5.89 -3.64 -2.92
CA THR A 42 6.99 -2.85 -3.51
C THR A 42 8.00 -2.42 -2.45
N ILE A 43 7.54 -1.96 -1.29
CA ILE A 43 8.40 -1.57 -0.16
C ILE A 43 9.19 -2.79 0.35
N GLU A 44 8.55 -3.92 0.55
CA GLU A 44 9.19 -5.16 1.02
C GLU A 44 10.23 -5.68 0.01
N GLU A 45 9.93 -5.59 -1.27
CA GLU A 45 10.86 -5.98 -2.34
C GLU A 45 12.09 -5.07 -2.38
N ALA A 46 11.92 -3.77 -2.25
CA ALA A 46 13.02 -2.82 -2.19
C ALA A 46 13.92 -3.09 -0.97
N TYR A 47 13.32 -3.38 0.19
CA TYR A 47 14.04 -3.76 1.40
C TYR A 47 14.83 -5.05 1.18
N SER A 48 14.20 -6.13 0.69
CA SER A 48 14.86 -7.41 0.39
C SER A 48 16.05 -7.24 -0.56
N ARG A 49 15.87 -6.48 -1.64
CA ARG A 49 16.95 -6.17 -2.61
C ARG A 49 18.12 -5.44 -1.94
N SER A 50 17.84 -4.48 -1.07
CA SER A 50 18.85 -3.72 -0.35
C SER A 50 19.63 -4.61 0.62
N MET A 51 18.94 -5.46 1.38
CA MET A 51 19.55 -6.45 2.27
C MET A 51 20.41 -7.47 1.52
N THR A 52 19.96 -7.91 0.35
CA THR A 52 20.76 -8.80 -0.52
C THR A 52 22.05 -8.12 -1.00
N LYS A 53 22.00 -6.82 -1.36
CA LYS A 53 23.18 -6.05 -1.72
C LYS A 53 24.14 -5.93 -0.53
N LEU A 54 23.62 -5.67 0.67
CA LEU A 54 24.41 -5.59 1.91
C LEU A 54 25.11 -6.91 2.21
N ALA A 55 24.41 -8.04 2.12
CA ALA A 55 24.99 -9.36 2.29
C ALA A 55 26.12 -9.64 1.28
N LYS A 56 25.93 -9.25 0.01
CA LYS A 56 26.98 -9.37 -1.01
C LYS A 56 28.18 -8.47 -0.72
N SER A 57 27.98 -7.26 -0.19
CA SER A 57 29.09 -6.37 0.16
C SER A 57 29.97 -6.95 1.27
N ALA A 58 29.37 -7.71 2.20
CA ALA A 58 30.14 -8.39 3.25
C ALA A 58 31.15 -9.43 2.70
N SER A 59 30.92 -9.96 1.50
CA SER A 59 31.88 -10.84 0.80
C SER A 59 33.11 -10.10 0.27
N ASN A 60 33.03 -8.77 0.12
CA ASN A 60 34.13 -7.92 -0.33
C ASN A 60 34.98 -7.41 0.83
N TYR A 61 34.56 -7.64 2.07
CA TYR A 61 35.34 -7.24 3.24
C TYR A 61 36.54 -8.15 3.41
N SER A 62 37.54 -7.67 4.18
CA SER A 62 38.80 -8.39 4.34
C SER A 62 38.56 -9.80 4.87
N GLN A 63 38.92 -10.80 4.08
CA GLN A 63 38.97 -12.21 4.47
C GLN A 63 40.28 -12.55 5.20
N LEU A 64 41.09 -11.53 5.53
CA LEU A 64 42.35 -11.66 6.24
C LEU A 64 42.16 -11.39 7.72
N GLY A 65 42.88 -12.14 8.52
CA GLY A 65 42.87 -11.96 9.98
C GLY A 65 41.88 -12.86 10.71
N THR A 66 41.84 -12.72 12.01
CA THR A 66 41.09 -13.59 12.94
C THR A 66 39.59 -13.40 12.85
N PHE A 67 39.10 -12.20 12.40
CA PHE A 67 37.68 -11.87 12.31
C PHE A 67 37.01 -12.39 11.05
N ALA A 68 37.76 -12.81 10.03
CA ALA A 68 37.24 -13.24 8.76
C ALA A 68 36.03 -14.22 8.82
N PRO A 69 36.04 -15.29 9.66
CA PRO A 69 34.93 -16.22 9.79
C PRO A 69 33.62 -15.59 10.27
N VAL A 70 33.70 -14.46 11.00
CA VAL A 70 32.53 -13.76 11.55
C VAL A 70 31.73 -13.07 10.43
N TRP A 71 32.41 -12.61 9.36
CA TRP A 71 31.72 -12.03 8.20
C TRP A 71 30.81 -13.02 7.51
N ASP A 72 31.15 -14.32 7.49
CA ASP A 72 30.28 -15.35 6.89
C ASP A 72 28.98 -15.51 7.71
N VAL A 73 29.05 -15.36 9.04
CA VAL A 73 27.85 -15.38 9.90
C VAL A 73 26.96 -14.17 9.60
N PHE A 74 27.54 -12.96 9.52
CA PHE A 74 26.78 -11.75 9.17
C PHE A 74 26.14 -11.85 7.79
N LYS A 75 26.89 -12.29 6.80
CA LYS A 75 26.40 -12.48 5.42
C LYS A 75 25.23 -13.45 5.39
N THR A 76 25.42 -14.64 5.95
CA THR A 76 24.39 -15.70 5.95
C THR A 76 23.10 -15.23 6.65
N SER A 77 23.23 -14.59 7.81
CA SER A 77 22.06 -14.05 8.52
C SER A 77 21.35 -12.96 7.70
N THR A 78 22.12 -12.05 7.09
CA THR A 78 21.56 -10.97 6.27
C THR A 78 20.87 -11.51 5.02
N GLU A 79 21.41 -12.56 4.37
CA GLU A 79 20.77 -13.24 3.24
C GLU A 79 19.44 -13.91 3.66
N LYS A 80 19.42 -14.58 4.82
CA LYS A 80 18.20 -15.18 5.37
C LYS A 80 17.13 -14.13 5.65
N LEU A 81 17.48 -12.99 6.25
CA LEU A 81 16.54 -11.87 6.47
C LEU A 81 16.00 -11.33 5.14
N ALA A 82 16.87 -11.14 4.14
CA ALA A 82 16.44 -10.70 2.81
C ALA A 82 15.43 -11.67 2.19
N ASN A 83 15.64 -12.98 2.36
CA ASN A 83 14.74 -14.01 1.86
C ASN A 83 13.39 -14.02 2.59
N CYS A 84 13.35 -13.79 3.90
CA CYS A 84 12.08 -13.66 4.64
C CYS A 84 11.20 -12.53 4.04
N HIS A 85 11.80 -11.37 3.75
CA HIS A 85 11.06 -10.27 3.10
C HIS A 85 10.64 -10.61 1.67
N LEU A 86 11.46 -11.35 0.90
CA LEU A 86 11.08 -11.81 -0.43
C LEU A 86 9.92 -12.81 -0.37
N ASP A 87 9.86 -13.66 0.63
CA ASP A 87 8.74 -14.58 0.84
C ASP A 87 7.46 -13.83 1.20
N LEU A 88 7.56 -12.72 1.98
CA LEU A 88 6.43 -11.83 2.19
C LEU A 88 5.93 -11.24 0.88
N VAL A 89 6.82 -10.76 0.01
CA VAL A 89 6.46 -10.24 -1.32
C VAL A 89 5.66 -11.28 -2.11
N ARG A 90 6.08 -12.53 -2.13
CA ARG A 90 5.35 -13.61 -2.83
C ARG A 90 3.94 -13.80 -2.28
N LYS A 91 3.79 -13.84 -0.94
CA LYS A 91 2.47 -13.95 -0.28
C LYS A 91 1.57 -12.75 -0.59
N LEU A 92 2.13 -11.52 -0.59
CA LEU A 92 1.40 -10.32 -0.94
C LEU A 92 0.97 -10.33 -2.42
N GLN A 93 1.80 -10.83 -3.33
CA GLN A 93 1.45 -10.97 -4.76
C GLN A 93 0.29 -11.95 -4.99
N GLU A 94 0.24 -13.06 -4.25
CA GLU A 94 -0.91 -13.98 -4.31
C GLU A 94 -2.18 -13.31 -3.77
N LEU A 95 -2.08 -12.59 -2.65
CA LEU A 95 -3.20 -11.84 -2.10
C LEU A 95 -3.72 -10.75 -3.06
N ILE A 96 -2.83 -10.05 -3.76
CA ILE A 96 -3.21 -9.06 -4.78
C ILE A 96 -4.04 -9.72 -5.89
N LYS A 97 -3.65 -10.90 -6.36
CA LYS A 97 -4.41 -11.64 -7.38
C LYS A 97 -5.81 -12.02 -6.88
N GLU A 98 -5.91 -12.43 -5.62
CA GLU A 98 -7.20 -12.76 -4.99
C GLU A 98 -8.12 -11.54 -4.93
N VAL A 99 -7.60 -10.39 -4.46
CA VAL A 99 -8.36 -9.13 -4.39
C VAL A 99 -8.78 -8.65 -5.79
N GLN A 100 -7.91 -8.76 -6.79
CA GLN A 100 -8.23 -8.40 -8.17
C GLN A 100 -9.34 -9.28 -8.74
N LYS A 101 -9.25 -10.59 -8.54
CA LYS A 101 -10.30 -11.54 -8.96
C LYS A 101 -11.64 -11.21 -8.31
N TYR A 102 -11.64 -10.93 -7.03
CA TYR A 102 -12.85 -10.51 -6.32
C TYR A 102 -13.43 -9.21 -6.90
N GLY A 103 -12.57 -8.21 -7.19
CA GLY A 103 -13.00 -6.96 -7.83
C GLY A 103 -13.67 -7.20 -9.20
N GLU A 104 -13.14 -8.10 -10.02
CA GLU A 104 -13.75 -8.49 -11.31
C GLU A 104 -15.12 -9.17 -11.12
N GLU A 105 -15.25 -10.02 -10.11
CA GLU A 105 -16.51 -10.66 -9.75
C GLU A 105 -17.54 -9.64 -9.25
N GLN A 106 -17.11 -8.65 -8.45
CA GLN A 106 -17.97 -7.53 -8.03
C GLN A 106 -18.51 -6.76 -9.23
N VAL A 107 -17.67 -6.40 -10.22
CA VAL A 107 -18.12 -5.68 -11.42
C VAL A 107 -19.23 -6.44 -12.13
N LYS A 108 -19.07 -7.74 -12.32
CA LYS A 108 -20.08 -8.60 -12.97
C LYS A 108 -21.37 -8.68 -12.14
N SER A 109 -21.25 -8.87 -10.83
CA SER A 109 -22.38 -8.94 -9.91
C SER A 109 -23.16 -7.63 -9.88
N HIS A 110 -22.46 -6.48 -9.81
CA HIS A 110 -23.10 -5.17 -9.79
C HIS A 110 -23.83 -4.85 -11.08
N LYS A 111 -23.30 -5.26 -12.24
CA LYS A 111 -24.00 -5.13 -13.51
C LYS A 111 -25.33 -5.87 -13.49
N LYS A 112 -25.33 -7.12 -13.02
CA LYS A 112 -26.54 -7.93 -12.84
C LYS A 112 -27.51 -7.27 -11.86
N THR A 113 -27.00 -6.81 -10.70
CA THR A 113 -27.81 -6.12 -9.70
C THR A 113 -28.47 -4.87 -10.27
N LYS A 114 -27.74 -4.05 -11.06
CA LYS A 114 -28.29 -2.86 -11.73
C LYS A 114 -29.52 -3.20 -12.59
N GLU A 115 -29.46 -4.29 -13.33
CA GLU A 115 -30.57 -4.78 -14.16
C GLU A 115 -31.75 -5.23 -13.28
N GLU A 116 -31.48 -5.98 -12.22
CA GLU A 116 -32.50 -6.51 -11.32
C GLU A 116 -33.24 -5.41 -10.53
N VAL A 117 -32.57 -4.30 -10.18
CA VAL A 117 -33.18 -3.20 -9.40
C VAL A 117 -33.70 -2.06 -10.25
N ALA A 118 -33.67 -2.18 -11.60
CA ALA A 118 -34.17 -1.15 -12.51
C ALA A 118 -35.63 -0.78 -12.25
N GLY A 119 -36.49 -1.77 -11.97
CA GLY A 119 -37.89 -1.54 -11.65
C GLY A 119 -38.10 -0.76 -10.34
N THR A 120 -37.17 -0.84 -9.38
CA THR A 120 -37.21 -0.05 -8.15
C THR A 120 -36.82 1.39 -8.42
N LEU A 121 -35.82 1.64 -9.26
CA LEU A 121 -35.46 2.99 -9.70
C LEU A 121 -36.64 3.68 -10.40
N GLU A 122 -37.37 2.96 -11.26
CA GLU A 122 -38.58 3.47 -11.91
C GLU A 122 -39.68 3.81 -10.89
N ALA A 123 -39.90 2.96 -9.88
CA ALA A 123 -40.87 3.23 -8.81
C ALA A 123 -40.46 4.46 -7.98
N VAL A 124 -39.17 4.67 -7.68
CA VAL A 124 -38.64 5.87 -7.03
C VAL A 124 -38.95 7.13 -7.83
N GLN A 125 -38.66 7.14 -9.13
CA GLN A 125 -38.93 8.26 -10.01
C GLN A 125 -40.45 8.54 -10.12
N THR A 126 -41.26 7.50 -10.17
CA THR A 126 -42.71 7.58 -10.23
C THR A 126 -43.28 8.22 -8.98
N ILE A 127 -42.93 7.74 -7.77
CA ILE A 127 -43.45 8.33 -6.54
C ILE A 127 -42.99 9.78 -6.34
N GLN A 128 -41.75 10.12 -6.70
CA GLN A 128 -41.22 11.48 -6.65
C GLN A 128 -42.02 12.42 -7.57
N SER A 129 -42.29 12.00 -8.81
CA SER A 129 -43.06 12.80 -9.77
C SER A 129 -44.52 12.97 -9.35
N ILE A 130 -45.15 11.91 -8.86
CA ILE A 130 -46.54 11.95 -8.37
C ILE A 130 -46.66 12.81 -7.10
N THR A 131 -45.71 12.77 -6.20
CA THR A 131 -45.63 13.63 -5.02
C THR A 131 -45.62 15.10 -5.38
N GLN A 132 -44.80 15.49 -6.39
CA GLN A 132 -44.76 16.86 -6.90
C GLN A 132 -46.10 17.28 -7.54
N ALA A 133 -46.71 16.39 -8.34
CA ALA A 133 -47.97 16.66 -8.98
C ALA A 133 -49.12 16.75 -7.95
N LEU A 134 -49.13 15.88 -6.93
CA LEU A 134 -50.07 15.92 -5.83
C LEU A 134 -49.98 17.25 -5.06
N GLN A 135 -48.76 17.71 -4.76
CA GLN A 135 -48.58 19.00 -4.08
C GLN A 135 -49.12 20.17 -4.91
N LYS A 136 -48.79 20.24 -6.23
CA LYS A 136 -49.31 21.25 -7.12
C LYS A 136 -50.85 21.19 -7.25
N SER A 137 -51.44 19.99 -7.31
CA SER A 137 -52.91 19.84 -7.36
C SER A 137 -53.57 20.29 -6.04
N LYS A 138 -52.99 20.02 -4.89
CA LYS A 138 -53.44 20.51 -3.60
C LYS A 138 -53.41 22.02 -3.50
N GLU A 139 -52.33 22.65 -3.93
CA GLU A 139 -52.18 24.11 -3.96
C GLU A 139 -53.26 24.75 -4.88
N ASN A 140 -53.48 24.20 -6.09
CA ASN A 140 -54.51 24.66 -7.01
C ASN A 140 -55.94 24.47 -6.43
N TYR A 141 -56.20 23.32 -5.78
CA TYR A 141 -57.48 23.09 -5.08
C TYR A 141 -57.71 24.17 -4.02
N ASN A 142 -56.74 24.42 -3.14
CA ASN A 142 -56.83 25.42 -2.09
C ASN A 142 -57.10 26.83 -2.68
N ALA A 143 -56.34 27.22 -3.72
CA ALA A 143 -56.52 28.50 -4.36
C ALA A 143 -57.91 28.68 -4.98
N LYS A 144 -58.48 27.61 -5.61
CA LYS A 144 -59.83 27.69 -6.16
C LYS A 144 -60.92 27.70 -5.10
N CYS A 145 -60.75 27.03 -4.01
CA CYS A 145 -61.67 27.10 -2.87
C CYS A 145 -61.67 28.50 -2.22
N VAL A 146 -60.48 29.08 -1.97
CA VAL A 146 -60.35 30.43 -1.42
C VAL A 146 -61.00 31.48 -2.33
N GLU A 147 -60.77 31.38 -3.68
CA GLU A 147 -61.35 32.29 -4.67
C GLU A 147 -62.87 32.17 -4.69
N GLN A 148 -63.42 30.95 -4.65
CA GLN A 148 -64.86 30.74 -4.58
C GLN A 148 -65.50 31.39 -3.31
N GLU A 149 -64.87 31.21 -2.16
CA GLU A 149 -65.36 31.82 -0.91
C GLU A 149 -65.18 33.34 -0.90
N ARG A 150 -64.11 33.88 -1.50
CA ARG A 150 -63.92 35.33 -1.67
C ARG A 150 -65.07 35.95 -2.48
N LEU A 151 -65.38 35.37 -3.67
CA LEU A 151 -66.47 35.86 -4.55
C LEU A 151 -67.82 35.79 -3.87
N LYS A 152 -68.11 34.78 -3.07
CA LYS A 152 -69.34 34.71 -2.28
C LYS A 152 -69.44 35.83 -1.23
N LYS A 153 -68.33 36.14 -0.54
CA LYS A 153 -68.28 37.18 0.49
C LYS A 153 -68.33 38.59 -0.09
N GLU A 154 -67.74 38.83 -1.24
CA GLU A 154 -67.73 40.11 -1.94
C GLU A 154 -69.05 40.41 -2.66
N GLY A 155 -70.04 39.50 -2.69
CA GLY A 155 -71.30 39.70 -3.35
C GLY A 155 -71.21 39.74 -4.88
N ALA A 156 -70.29 38.96 -5.47
CA ALA A 156 -70.12 38.84 -6.91
C ALA A 156 -71.41 38.34 -7.63
N THR A 157 -71.49 38.50 -8.93
CA THR A 157 -72.67 38.03 -9.67
C THR A 157 -72.85 36.51 -9.59
N GLN A 158 -74.11 36.04 -9.58
CA GLN A 158 -74.43 34.61 -9.54
C GLN A 158 -73.67 33.78 -10.57
N ARG A 159 -73.52 34.34 -11.81
CA ARG A 159 -72.77 33.70 -12.90
C ARG A 159 -71.29 33.55 -12.59
N GLU A 160 -70.65 34.48 -11.88
CA GLU A 160 -69.24 34.41 -11.45
C GLU A 160 -69.08 33.38 -10.35
N ILE A 161 -69.98 33.33 -9.36
CA ILE A 161 -69.99 32.33 -8.28
C ILE A 161 -70.15 30.93 -8.87
N GLU A 162 -71.05 30.71 -9.82
CA GLU A 162 -71.23 29.41 -10.49
C GLU A 162 -70.01 29.00 -11.30
N LYS A 163 -69.36 29.91 -12.02
CA LYS A 163 -68.09 29.61 -12.71
C LYS A 163 -66.95 29.22 -11.74
N ALA A 164 -66.86 29.90 -10.61
CA ALA A 164 -65.89 29.59 -9.57
C ALA A 164 -66.18 28.21 -8.93
N ALA A 165 -67.43 27.88 -8.70
CA ALA A 165 -67.88 26.59 -8.18
C ALA A 165 -67.48 25.42 -9.14
N VAL A 166 -67.69 25.59 -10.44
CA VAL A 166 -67.27 24.60 -11.47
C VAL A 166 -65.73 24.41 -11.46
N LYS A 167 -64.95 25.51 -11.39
CA LYS A 167 -63.48 25.44 -11.32
C LYS A 167 -63.01 24.78 -10.01
N SER A 168 -63.62 25.11 -8.89
CA SER A 168 -63.34 24.50 -7.57
C SER A 168 -63.63 22.99 -7.58
N LYS A 169 -64.79 22.59 -8.13
CA LYS A 169 -65.15 21.18 -8.30
C LYS A 169 -64.13 20.42 -9.14
N LYS A 170 -63.74 20.97 -10.32
CA LYS A 170 -62.76 20.36 -11.19
C LYS A 170 -61.37 20.22 -10.48
N ALA A 171 -60.97 21.22 -9.70
CA ALA A 171 -59.73 21.17 -8.92
C ALA A 171 -59.81 20.11 -7.80
N THR A 172 -60.98 19.96 -7.12
CA THR A 172 -61.27 18.92 -6.17
C THR A 172 -61.13 17.52 -6.77
N ASP A 173 -61.73 17.30 -7.94
CA ASP A 173 -61.67 15.99 -8.61
C ASP A 173 -60.27 15.65 -9.06
N THR A 174 -59.53 16.64 -9.54
CA THR A 174 -58.11 16.49 -9.91
C THR A 174 -57.25 16.13 -8.69
N TYR A 175 -57.43 16.82 -7.55
CA TYR A 175 -56.68 16.54 -6.33
C TYR A 175 -56.99 15.13 -5.79
N LYS A 176 -58.24 14.71 -5.76
CA LYS A 176 -58.63 13.34 -5.39
C LYS A 176 -57.95 12.28 -6.25
N LEU A 177 -57.94 12.50 -7.59
CA LEU A 177 -57.27 11.60 -8.53
C LEU A 177 -55.78 11.46 -8.21
N TYR A 178 -55.09 12.55 -7.89
CA TYR A 178 -53.67 12.47 -7.51
C TYR A 178 -53.45 11.82 -6.13
N VAL A 179 -54.37 11.93 -5.22
CA VAL A 179 -54.34 11.18 -3.93
C VAL A 179 -54.42 9.68 -4.19
N GLU A 180 -55.33 9.23 -5.08
CA GLU A 180 -55.42 7.82 -5.48
C GLU A 180 -54.18 7.33 -6.19
N LYS A 181 -53.68 8.11 -7.17
CA LYS A 181 -52.41 7.77 -7.87
C LYS A 181 -51.22 7.66 -6.90
N TYR A 182 -51.13 8.57 -5.92
CA TYR A 182 -50.10 8.52 -4.91
C TYR A 182 -50.20 7.26 -4.04
N ALA A 183 -51.39 6.86 -3.63
CA ALA A 183 -51.60 5.65 -2.83
C ALA A 183 -51.10 4.39 -3.57
N LEU A 184 -51.37 4.29 -4.88
CA LEU A 184 -50.90 3.18 -5.72
C LEU A 184 -49.38 3.20 -5.90
N ALA A 185 -48.81 4.37 -6.23
CA ALA A 185 -47.39 4.53 -6.39
C ALA A 185 -46.59 4.29 -5.11
N LYS A 186 -47.20 4.69 -3.97
CA LYS A 186 -46.63 4.44 -2.63
C LYS A 186 -46.52 2.94 -2.37
N ALA A 187 -47.59 2.19 -2.58
CA ALA A 187 -47.62 0.75 -2.33
C ALA A 187 -46.58 0.00 -3.21
N ASP A 188 -46.49 0.34 -4.51
CA ASP A 188 -45.50 -0.23 -5.43
C ASP A 188 -44.05 0.12 -5.02
N PHE A 189 -43.80 1.39 -4.67
CA PHE A 189 -42.51 1.85 -4.15
C PHE A 189 -42.11 1.15 -2.88
N GLU A 190 -43.00 1.06 -1.87
CA GLU A 190 -42.70 0.42 -0.58
C GLU A 190 -42.33 -1.05 -0.76
N GLN A 191 -43.05 -1.79 -1.60
CA GLN A 191 -42.74 -3.18 -1.86
C GLN A 191 -41.36 -3.33 -2.51
N LYS A 192 -41.14 -2.67 -3.64
CA LYS A 192 -39.89 -2.77 -4.41
C LYS A 192 -38.69 -2.28 -3.63
N MET A 193 -38.84 -1.19 -2.88
CA MET A 193 -37.76 -0.63 -2.07
C MET A 193 -37.38 -1.57 -0.91
N THR A 194 -38.36 -2.22 -0.25
CA THR A 194 -38.10 -3.22 0.79
C THR A 194 -37.25 -4.37 0.25
N GLU A 195 -37.63 -4.96 -0.89
CA GLU A 195 -36.92 -6.05 -1.53
C GLU A 195 -35.50 -5.63 -1.96
N THR A 196 -35.37 -4.43 -2.51
CA THR A 196 -34.08 -3.89 -2.97
C THR A 196 -33.17 -3.51 -1.83
N ALA A 197 -33.68 -2.91 -0.76
CA ALA A 197 -32.89 -2.58 0.43
C ALA A 197 -32.33 -3.84 1.09
N GLN A 198 -33.11 -4.91 1.18
CA GLN A 198 -32.61 -6.19 1.68
C GLN A 198 -31.51 -6.75 0.78
N LYS A 199 -31.70 -6.73 -0.55
CA LYS A 199 -30.69 -7.17 -1.52
C LYS A 199 -29.39 -6.38 -1.38
N PHE A 200 -29.45 -5.05 -1.24
CA PHE A 200 -28.25 -4.23 -1.03
C PHE A 200 -27.57 -4.54 0.30
N GLN A 201 -28.33 -4.83 1.35
CA GLN A 201 -27.76 -5.27 2.62
C GLN A 201 -27.02 -6.61 2.48
N ASP A 202 -27.62 -7.60 1.83
CA ASP A 202 -27.00 -8.92 1.60
C ASP A 202 -25.70 -8.81 0.80
N ILE A 203 -25.67 -7.92 -0.20
CA ILE A 203 -24.45 -7.62 -0.99
C ILE A 203 -23.39 -7.00 -0.10
N GLU A 204 -23.74 -6.02 0.72
CA GLU A 204 -22.80 -5.32 1.60
C GLU A 204 -22.26 -6.24 2.70
N GLU A 205 -23.11 -7.06 3.31
CA GLU A 205 -22.67 -8.06 4.30
C GLU A 205 -21.66 -9.04 3.70
N THR A 206 -21.94 -9.56 2.50
CA THR A 206 -21.02 -10.45 1.77
C THR A 206 -19.70 -9.75 1.47
N HIS A 207 -19.76 -8.50 1.01
CA HIS A 207 -18.58 -7.68 0.73
C HIS A 207 -17.71 -7.47 1.97
N LEU A 208 -18.32 -7.04 3.08
CA LEU A 208 -17.61 -6.77 4.32
C LEU A 208 -16.97 -8.03 4.93
N ILE A 209 -17.65 -9.18 4.84
CA ILE A 209 -17.08 -10.47 5.26
C ILE A 209 -15.82 -10.75 4.45
N HIS A 210 -15.90 -10.66 3.11
CA HIS A 210 -14.77 -10.97 2.23
C HIS A 210 -13.58 -10.01 2.43
N ILE A 211 -13.83 -8.70 2.58
CA ILE A 211 -12.78 -7.72 2.90
C ILE A 211 -12.10 -8.03 4.24
N LYS A 212 -12.87 -8.44 5.27
CA LYS A 212 -12.29 -8.85 6.56
C LYS A 212 -11.40 -10.10 6.42
N GLU A 213 -11.78 -11.05 5.60
CA GLU A 213 -10.96 -12.24 5.30
C GLU A 213 -9.64 -11.87 4.61
N ILE A 214 -9.68 -10.98 3.61
CA ILE A 214 -8.49 -10.47 2.93
C ILE A 214 -7.55 -9.76 3.92
N ILE A 215 -8.09 -8.88 4.78
CA ILE A 215 -7.29 -8.19 5.80
C ILE A 215 -6.71 -9.17 6.81
N GLY A 216 -7.47 -10.20 7.18
CA GLY A 216 -6.99 -11.31 8.01
C GLY A 216 -5.83 -12.07 7.38
N SER A 217 -5.93 -12.38 6.09
CA SER A 217 -4.87 -13.05 5.31
C SER A 217 -3.60 -12.18 5.22
N LEU A 218 -3.76 -10.86 4.98
CA LEU A 218 -2.64 -9.91 5.02
C LEU A 218 -1.92 -9.92 6.37
N SER A 219 -2.70 -9.81 7.46
CA SER A 219 -2.16 -9.77 8.82
C SER A 219 -1.44 -11.07 9.18
N ASN A 220 -2.00 -12.22 8.80
CA ASN A 220 -1.40 -13.52 9.04
C ASN A 220 -0.11 -13.72 8.24
N ALA A 221 -0.07 -13.29 6.97
CA ALA A 221 1.15 -13.32 6.16
C ALA A 221 2.28 -12.53 6.80
N ILE A 222 2.00 -11.31 7.26
CA ILE A 222 2.98 -10.46 7.95
C ILE A 222 3.44 -11.11 9.26
N LYS A 223 2.51 -11.60 10.08
CA LYS A 223 2.82 -12.26 11.37
C LYS A 223 3.74 -13.46 11.17
N GLU A 224 3.45 -14.31 10.20
CA GLU A 224 4.26 -15.51 9.91
C GLU A 224 5.70 -15.14 9.54
N ILE A 225 5.88 -14.12 8.70
CA ILE A 225 7.22 -13.65 8.34
C ILE A 225 7.95 -13.05 9.51
N HIS A 226 7.30 -12.32 10.40
CA HIS A 226 7.94 -11.78 11.62
C HIS A 226 8.39 -12.90 12.56
N LEU A 227 7.67 -14.01 12.65
CA LEU A 227 8.12 -15.19 13.39
C LEU A 227 9.38 -15.80 12.75
N GLN A 228 9.45 -15.92 11.42
CA GLN A 228 10.63 -16.40 10.71
C GLN A 228 11.83 -15.46 10.90
N ILE A 229 11.63 -14.15 10.85
CA ILE A 229 12.65 -13.15 11.14
C ILE A 229 13.19 -13.34 12.57
N GLY A 230 12.32 -13.56 13.55
CA GLY A 230 12.72 -13.87 14.94
C GLY A 230 13.63 -15.10 15.01
N GLN A 231 13.26 -16.18 14.31
CA GLN A 231 14.08 -17.40 14.25
C GLN A 231 15.47 -17.16 13.62
N VAL A 232 15.55 -16.35 12.56
CA VAL A 232 16.84 -15.97 11.94
C VAL A 232 17.71 -15.20 12.91
N HIS A 233 17.15 -14.31 13.73
CA HIS A 233 17.90 -13.59 14.75
C HIS A 233 18.37 -14.50 15.90
N GLU A 234 17.56 -15.44 16.35
CA GLU A 234 17.95 -16.45 17.35
C GLU A 234 19.10 -17.31 16.83
N GLU A 235 19.02 -17.77 15.57
CA GLU A 235 20.10 -18.51 14.93
C GLU A 235 21.38 -17.69 14.84
N PHE A 236 21.27 -16.40 14.49
CA PHE A 236 22.43 -15.50 14.45
C PHE A 236 23.10 -15.37 15.83
N ILE A 237 22.31 -15.14 16.89
CA ILE A 237 22.81 -15.05 18.27
C ILE A 237 23.52 -16.34 18.65
N ASN A 238 22.94 -17.50 18.39
CA ASN A 238 23.51 -18.80 18.71
C ASN A 238 24.82 -19.04 17.92
N ASN A 239 24.88 -18.69 16.64
CA ASN A 239 26.08 -18.80 15.83
C ASN A 239 27.22 -17.89 16.39
N MET A 240 26.87 -16.68 16.82
CA MET A 240 27.85 -15.77 17.45
C MET A 240 28.32 -16.30 18.79
N ALA A 241 27.44 -16.84 19.61
CA ALA A 241 27.82 -17.45 20.92
C ALA A 241 28.76 -18.66 20.74
N ASN A 242 28.54 -19.46 19.69
CA ASN A 242 29.39 -20.61 19.36
C ASN A 242 30.72 -20.22 18.69
N THR A 243 30.87 -19.00 18.23
CA THR A 243 32.09 -18.46 17.63
C THR A 243 32.97 -17.86 18.73
N THR A 244 33.70 -18.72 19.47
CA THR A 244 34.54 -18.27 20.60
C THR A 244 35.82 -17.57 20.11
N VAL A 245 36.32 -16.66 20.93
CA VAL A 245 37.62 -15.99 20.66
C VAL A 245 38.74 -17.01 20.46
N GLU A 246 38.78 -18.06 21.30
CA GLU A 246 39.75 -19.15 21.18
C GLU A 246 39.66 -19.85 19.81
N SER A 247 38.45 -20.20 19.35
CA SER A 247 38.25 -20.86 18.06
C SER A 247 38.70 -19.99 16.88
N LEU A 248 38.52 -18.67 16.95
CA LEU A 248 38.97 -17.73 15.94
C LEU A 248 40.50 -17.63 15.88
N ILE A 249 41.15 -17.52 17.04
CA ILE A 249 42.61 -17.46 17.14
C ILE A 249 43.24 -18.79 16.69
N GLN A 250 42.63 -19.93 17.09
CA GLN A 250 43.09 -21.26 16.68
C GLN A 250 43.01 -21.42 15.15
N LYS A 251 41.87 -21.12 14.54
CA LYS A 251 41.68 -21.20 13.07
C LYS A 251 42.67 -20.31 12.32
N PHE A 252 42.92 -19.11 12.83
CA PHE A 252 43.93 -18.23 12.27
C PHE A 252 45.33 -18.82 12.35
N ALA A 253 45.73 -19.32 13.52
CA ALA A 253 47.03 -19.96 13.74
C ALA A 253 47.22 -21.21 12.86
N GLU A 254 46.18 -22.04 12.69
CA GLU A 254 46.22 -23.22 11.81
C GLU A 254 46.37 -22.83 10.35
N SER A 255 45.68 -21.77 9.91
CA SER A 255 45.65 -21.36 8.50
C SER A 255 46.83 -20.48 8.09
N LYS A 256 47.43 -19.72 8.98
CA LYS A 256 48.44 -18.70 8.72
C LYS A 256 49.71 -18.89 9.54
N GLY A 257 49.80 -19.92 10.37
CA GLY A 257 51.00 -20.21 11.14
C GLY A 257 52.21 -20.46 10.26
N THR A 258 53.36 -19.93 10.64
CA THR A 258 54.61 -19.98 9.86
C THR A 258 55.52 -21.13 10.29
N GLY A 259 55.06 -21.98 11.20
CA GLY A 259 55.81 -23.12 11.72
C GLY A 259 56.00 -23.04 13.24
N LYS A 260 56.35 -24.17 13.83
CA LYS A 260 56.59 -24.31 15.31
C LYS A 260 58.04 -24.28 15.68
N GLU A 261 58.95 -24.44 14.69
CA GLU A 261 60.37 -24.50 14.91
C GLU A 261 60.89 -23.09 15.20
N ARG A 262 61.62 -22.99 16.34
CA ARG A 262 62.34 -21.74 16.68
C ARG A 262 63.66 -21.69 15.95
N PRO A 263 64.18 -20.48 15.60
CA PRO A 263 65.49 -20.35 15.01
C PRO A 263 66.54 -21.05 15.91
N GLY A 264 67.39 -21.85 15.28
CA GLY A 264 68.51 -22.50 15.99
C GLY A 264 69.54 -21.49 16.45
N LEU A 265 70.36 -21.91 17.44
CA LEU A 265 71.54 -21.13 17.86
C LEU A 265 72.52 -21.13 16.70
N ILE A 266 72.96 -19.96 16.29
CA ILE A 266 74.04 -19.78 15.32
C ILE A 266 75.29 -19.55 16.17
N GLU A 267 76.22 -20.53 16.19
CA GLU A 267 77.49 -20.39 16.79
C GLU A 267 78.46 -19.68 15.83
N PHE A 268 79.35 -18.90 16.37
CA PHE A 268 80.42 -18.24 15.60
C PHE A 268 81.35 -19.29 15.03
N GLU A 269 81.44 -19.45 13.76
CA GLU A 269 82.41 -20.29 13.09
C GLU A 269 83.65 -19.45 12.77
N GLU A 270 84.79 -19.81 13.41
CA GLU A 270 86.03 -19.17 13.05
C GLU A 270 86.40 -19.46 11.56
N CYS A 271 86.79 -18.45 10.87
CA CYS A 271 87.20 -18.58 9.51
C CYS A 271 88.49 -19.39 9.38
N ASP A 272 88.42 -20.62 8.97
CA ASP A 272 89.55 -21.47 8.73
C ASP A 272 90.25 -20.99 7.44
N THR A 273 91.22 -20.06 7.61
CA THR A 273 91.98 -19.40 6.52
C THR A 273 92.86 -20.37 5.72
N ALA A 274 93.01 -21.65 6.16
CA ALA A 274 93.77 -22.65 5.40
C ALA A 274 93.00 -23.23 4.22
N SER A 275 91.71 -23.27 4.24
CA SER A 275 90.90 -23.81 3.10
C SER A 275 90.47 -22.76 2.07
N ALA A 276 90.69 -21.48 2.35
CA ALA A 276 90.18 -20.38 1.51
C ALA A 276 91.02 -20.01 0.33
N VAL A 277 92.19 -20.64 0.15
CA VAL A 277 93.18 -20.23 -0.94
C VAL A 277 93.12 -21.10 -2.22
N GLU A 278 92.45 -22.26 -2.18
CA GLU A 278 92.35 -23.13 -3.39
C GLU A 278 90.94 -23.09 -3.97
N GLY A 279 90.60 -22.01 -4.66
CA GLY A 279 89.31 -22.04 -5.40
C GLY A 279 88.79 -20.71 -5.82
N ILE A 280 89.61 -19.71 -6.07
CA ILE A 280 89.09 -18.45 -6.61
C ILE A 280 88.85 -18.59 -8.13
N LYS A 281 87.65 -19.11 -8.49
CA LYS A 281 87.10 -18.84 -9.82
C LYS A 281 86.27 -17.53 -9.70
N PRO A 282 86.44 -16.59 -10.66
CA PRO A 282 85.75 -15.32 -10.56
C PRO A 282 84.20 -15.53 -10.68
N ARG A 283 83.53 -15.42 -9.59
CA ARG A 283 82.08 -15.42 -9.57
C ARG A 283 81.57 -14.08 -10.08
N LYS A 284 80.79 -14.13 -11.17
CA LYS A 284 80.00 -13.01 -11.65
C LYS A 284 79.06 -12.57 -10.50
N ARG A 285 79.16 -11.29 -10.15
CA ARG A 285 78.29 -10.64 -9.11
C ARG A 285 76.85 -10.81 -9.53
N LYS A 286 76.09 -11.63 -8.86
CA LYS A 286 74.63 -11.55 -8.86
C LYS A 286 74.29 -10.48 -7.83
N THR A 287 73.80 -9.36 -8.33
CA THR A 287 73.19 -8.32 -7.56
C THR A 287 71.93 -8.87 -6.90
N PHE A 288 71.92 -8.90 -5.57
CA PHE A 288 70.70 -9.14 -4.80
C PHE A 288 69.81 -7.91 -4.99
N ALA A 289 68.68 -8.06 -5.71
CA ALA A 289 67.62 -7.08 -5.75
C ALA A 289 66.72 -7.31 -4.54
N LEU A 290 66.68 -6.36 -3.64
CA LEU A 290 65.63 -6.24 -2.63
C LEU A 290 64.31 -5.99 -3.35
N PRO A 291 63.24 -6.70 -3.02
CA PRO A 291 61.92 -6.41 -3.58
C PRO A 291 61.34 -5.19 -2.90
N GLY A 292 61.15 -4.13 -3.67
CA GLY A 292 60.30 -3.04 -3.25
C GLY A 292 60.83 -1.63 -3.48
N ILE A 293 61.08 -1.20 -4.69
CA ILE A 293 60.84 0.19 -5.15
C ILE A 293 60.74 0.13 -6.68
N ILE A 294 59.57 0.26 -7.21
CA ILE A 294 59.34 0.43 -8.66
C ILE A 294 59.57 1.88 -9.00
N LYS A 295 60.63 2.22 -9.71
CA LYS A 295 60.73 3.44 -10.49
C LYS A 295 60.39 3.12 -11.95
N LYS A 296 59.46 3.87 -12.44
CA LYS A 296 58.92 3.87 -13.81
C LYS A 296 59.91 4.57 -14.72
N GLU A 297 60.37 3.89 -15.75
CA GLU A 297 60.86 4.55 -16.95
C GLU A 297 60.32 3.86 -18.20
N LYS A 298 59.91 4.72 -19.15
CA LYS A 298 59.27 4.42 -20.42
C LYS A 298 60.28 3.75 -21.39
N ASP A 299 59.77 2.80 -22.19
CA ASP A 299 59.87 2.92 -23.67
C ASP A 299 58.94 1.90 -24.32
N ALA A 300 58.48 2.30 -25.50
CA ALA A 300 57.40 1.75 -26.27
C ALA A 300 57.76 0.43 -26.99
N GLU A 301 56.76 -0.47 -27.10
CA GLU A 301 56.36 -1.05 -28.40
C GLU A 301 55.06 -1.81 -28.29
N SER A 302 54.23 -1.64 -29.30
CA SER A 302 52.89 -2.07 -29.51
C SER A 302 52.68 -3.58 -29.62
N VAL A 303 51.65 -4.14 -28.91
CA VAL A 303 50.85 -5.27 -29.43
C VAL A 303 49.44 -5.13 -28.88
N GLU A 304 48.46 -5.14 -29.77
CA GLU A 304 47.02 -5.12 -29.54
C GLU A 304 46.55 -6.34 -28.72
N CYS A 305 45.63 -6.11 -27.81
CA CYS A 305 44.68 -7.10 -27.32
C CYS A 305 43.40 -6.46 -26.79
N PRO A 306 42.27 -7.16 -26.87
CA PRO A 306 40.97 -6.55 -26.97
C PRO A 306 40.29 -6.27 -25.62
N ASP A 307 39.36 -5.38 -25.70
CA ASP A 307 38.32 -4.90 -24.78
C ASP A 307 38.04 -5.70 -23.49
N ALA A 308 38.19 -5.02 -22.37
CA ALA A 308 37.50 -5.34 -21.13
C ALA A 308 36.72 -4.10 -20.67
N ASP A 309 35.45 -4.30 -20.53
CA ASP A 309 34.40 -3.36 -20.18
C ASP A 309 34.78 -2.34 -19.10
N SER A 310 34.59 -1.08 -19.45
CA SER A 310 34.68 0.04 -18.52
C SER A 310 33.51 -0.03 -17.52
N LEU A 311 33.83 -0.28 -16.26
CA LEU A 311 32.94 -0.03 -15.13
C LEU A 311 32.71 1.49 -15.04
N ASN A 312 31.49 1.93 -15.40
CA ASN A 312 31.01 3.27 -15.13
C ASN A 312 30.90 3.48 -13.61
N ILE A 313 31.83 4.23 -13.07
CA ILE A 313 31.70 4.82 -11.74
C ILE A 313 30.82 6.06 -11.94
N PRO A 314 29.68 6.19 -11.25
CA PRO A 314 28.88 7.39 -11.34
C PRO A 314 29.63 8.58 -10.72
N ASP A 315 29.65 9.71 -11.44
CA ASP A 315 30.14 10.98 -10.93
C ASP A 315 29.30 11.39 -9.72
N VAL A 316 29.98 11.72 -8.63
CA VAL A 316 29.40 12.26 -7.41
C VAL A 316 29.79 13.73 -7.26
N ASP A 317 28.87 14.56 -6.76
CA ASP A 317 29.16 15.95 -6.43
C ASP A 317 30.07 16.09 -5.19
N GLU A 318 30.50 17.30 -4.90
CA GLU A 318 31.39 17.60 -3.78
C GLU A 318 30.78 17.27 -2.39
N GLU A 319 29.48 16.92 -2.34
CA GLU A 319 28.74 16.53 -1.13
C GLU A 319 28.42 15.03 -1.09
N GLY A 320 28.86 14.24 -2.08
CA GLY A 320 28.78 12.78 -2.09
C GLY A 320 27.47 12.20 -2.65
N TYR A 321 26.65 12.99 -3.37
CA TYR A 321 25.43 12.51 -4.03
C TYR A 321 25.67 12.20 -5.51
N SER A 322 25.12 11.06 -5.97
CA SER A 322 25.21 10.65 -7.37
C SER A 322 24.36 11.52 -8.29
N ILE A 323 24.96 12.14 -9.30
CA ILE A 323 24.28 12.92 -10.33
C ILE A 323 23.66 11.94 -11.34
N LYS A 324 22.31 12.00 -11.51
CA LYS A 324 21.62 11.28 -12.58
C LYS A 324 21.77 12.02 -13.89
N PRO A 325 22.27 11.42 -14.98
CA PRO A 325 22.22 12.04 -16.30
C PRO A 325 20.78 12.13 -16.79
N GLU A 326 20.39 13.31 -17.27
CA GLU A 326 19.12 13.50 -18.00
C GLU A 326 19.18 12.74 -19.32
N THR A 327 18.41 11.67 -19.42
CA THR A 327 18.15 10.99 -20.70
C THR A 327 16.89 11.56 -21.33
N ASN A 328 17.09 12.25 -22.45
CA ASN A 328 16.08 12.58 -23.43
C ASN A 328 15.39 11.33 -23.98
N GLN A 329 14.07 11.39 -23.92
CA GLN A 329 13.01 10.89 -24.82
C GLN A 329 13.21 9.63 -25.67
N ASN A 330 12.15 8.87 -25.57
CA ASN A 330 11.54 7.89 -26.51
C ASN A 330 11.86 6.43 -26.20
N ASP A 331 10.97 5.81 -25.44
CA ASP A 331 10.18 4.69 -25.97
C ASP A 331 9.02 4.37 -25.01
N THR A 332 7.85 4.81 -25.44
CA THR A 332 6.54 4.41 -24.96
C THR A 332 6.30 2.96 -25.37
N LYS A 333 6.14 2.07 -24.40
CA LYS A 333 5.28 0.91 -24.53
C LYS A 333 4.28 0.92 -23.36
N GLU A 334 3.16 1.52 -23.65
CA GLU A 334 1.93 1.45 -22.89
C GLU A 334 1.45 0.00 -22.77
N ASN A 335 1.33 -0.49 -21.56
CA ASN A 335 0.39 -1.55 -21.25
C ASN A 335 -0.96 -0.90 -20.94
N HIS A 336 -1.76 -0.74 -21.99
CA HIS A 336 -3.19 -0.49 -21.87
C HIS A 336 -3.87 -1.73 -21.30
N PHE A 337 -4.32 -1.63 -20.06
CA PHE A 337 -5.39 -2.47 -19.56
C PHE A 337 -6.37 -1.58 -18.78
N TYR A 338 -7.62 -1.60 -19.23
CA TYR A 338 -8.79 -0.85 -18.80
C TYR A 338 -8.97 0.57 -19.39
N SER A 339 -9.49 0.60 -20.61
CA SER A 339 -10.41 1.62 -21.02
C SER A 339 -11.71 0.92 -21.45
N SER A 340 -12.74 1.02 -20.66
CA SER A 340 -14.12 0.87 -21.10
C SER A 340 -14.82 2.16 -20.71
N SER A 341 -14.84 3.04 -21.67
CA SER A 341 -15.64 4.24 -21.66
C SER A 341 -17.10 3.88 -21.89
N ASP A 342 -17.97 4.29 -20.98
CA ASP A 342 -19.30 4.74 -21.39
C ASP A 342 -19.29 6.26 -21.35
N SER A 343 -19.32 6.78 -22.57
CA SER A 343 -19.39 8.17 -22.91
C SER A 343 -20.84 8.62 -22.72
N ASP A 344 -21.04 9.62 -21.87
CA ASP A 344 -22.02 10.64 -22.17
C ASP A 344 -21.33 11.99 -22.07
N SER A 345 -21.37 12.63 -23.21
CA SER A 345 -20.79 13.91 -23.54
C SER A 345 -21.42 15.04 -22.76
N GLU A 346 -20.61 15.90 -22.18
CA GLU A 346 -20.78 17.35 -22.32
C GLU A 346 -19.41 18.01 -22.20
N ASP A 347 -19.13 18.91 -23.13
CA ASP A 347 -17.91 19.66 -23.33
C ASP A 347 -17.53 20.50 -22.12
N GLU A 348 -16.38 20.20 -21.49
CA GLU A 348 -15.56 21.22 -20.81
C GLU A 348 -14.07 20.90 -21.00
N GLU A 349 -13.35 21.85 -21.60
CA GLU A 349 -11.91 21.82 -21.83
C GLU A 349 -11.10 21.60 -20.54
N PRO A 350 -10.02 20.81 -20.55
CA PRO A 350 -9.19 20.60 -19.38
C PRO A 350 -8.33 21.84 -19.11
N LYS A 351 -8.60 22.53 -18.04
CA LYS A 351 -7.74 23.58 -17.49
C LYS A 351 -6.44 22.96 -17.02
N LYS A 352 -5.36 23.19 -17.77
CA LYS A 352 -3.99 22.89 -17.35
C LYS A 352 -3.60 23.85 -16.22
N TYR A 353 -3.50 23.35 -15.02
CA TYR A 353 -2.88 24.06 -13.91
C TYR A 353 -1.37 23.88 -13.97
N ARG A 354 -0.66 24.95 -14.25
CA ARG A 354 0.80 25.05 -14.14
C ARG A 354 1.12 25.46 -12.69
N ILE A 355 1.61 24.53 -11.88
CA ILE A 355 2.07 24.83 -10.53
C ILE A 355 3.51 25.29 -10.64
N GLU A 356 3.75 26.57 -10.42
CA GLU A 356 5.08 27.18 -10.34
C GLU A 356 5.52 27.15 -8.87
N ILE A 357 6.45 26.24 -8.52
CA ILE A 357 7.06 26.19 -7.19
C ILE A 357 8.19 27.20 -7.18
N LYS A 358 8.02 28.35 -6.50
CA LYS A 358 9.09 29.30 -6.24
C LYS A 358 9.86 28.89 -4.99
N PRO A 359 11.21 28.80 -5.03
CA PRO A 359 12.00 28.57 -3.82
C PRO A 359 11.91 29.79 -2.89
N MET A 360 11.58 29.54 -1.63
CA MET A 360 11.59 30.56 -0.58
C MET A 360 13.01 30.87 -0.14
N HIS A 361 13.41 32.13 -0.24
CA HIS A 361 14.64 32.61 0.36
C HIS A 361 14.56 32.60 1.91
N PRO A 362 15.65 32.29 2.61
CA PRO A 362 15.66 32.27 4.07
C PRO A 362 15.73 33.71 4.60
N ASN A 363 14.64 34.19 5.19
CA ASN A 363 14.67 35.36 6.04
C ASN A 363 14.21 34.99 7.45
N ASN A 364 15.08 35.37 8.40
CA ASN A 364 14.91 35.31 9.84
C ASN A 364 13.50 35.65 10.30
N SER A 365 12.86 34.69 10.99
CA SER A 365 11.91 35.03 12.05
C SER A 365 11.66 33.83 12.94
N HIS A 366 11.66 34.08 14.23
CA HIS A 366 11.50 33.18 15.35
C HIS A 366 10.47 32.09 15.13
N HIS A 367 10.93 30.84 15.08
CA HIS A 367 10.06 29.67 15.22
C HIS A 367 9.88 29.34 16.70
N THR A 368 8.67 29.54 17.19
CA THR A 368 8.17 28.84 18.36
C THR A 368 8.14 27.36 18.03
N MET A 369 9.02 26.59 18.64
CA MET A 369 8.92 25.14 18.67
C MET A 369 7.60 24.78 19.35
N ALA A 370 6.70 24.06 18.63
CA ALA A 370 5.59 23.37 19.26
C ALA A 370 6.16 22.43 20.31
N SER A 371 5.72 22.59 21.55
CA SER A 371 6.29 21.89 22.67
C SER A 371 5.94 20.42 22.61
N LEU A 372 6.87 19.58 23.06
CA LEU A 372 6.69 18.13 23.22
C LEU A 372 5.41 17.77 24.03
N ASP A 373 4.87 18.70 24.77
CA ASP A 373 3.66 18.55 25.57
C ASP A 373 2.36 18.60 24.72
N GLU A 374 2.32 19.33 23.61
CA GLU A 374 1.18 19.30 22.68
C GLU A 374 1.09 17.95 21.92
N LEU A 375 2.23 17.33 21.62
CA LEU A 375 2.26 15.98 21.04
C LEU A 375 1.80 14.91 22.03
N LYS A 376 2.12 15.07 23.32
CA LYS A 376 1.66 14.15 24.38
C LYS A 376 0.14 14.23 24.62
N VAL A 377 -0.45 15.41 24.52
CA VAL A 377 -1.92 15.60 24.64
C VAL A 377 -2.66 14.97 23.46
N SER A 378 -2.09 15.02 22.26
CA SER A 378 -2.70 14.38 21.08
C SER A 378 -2.68 12.85 21.14
N ILE A 379 -1.66 12.25 21.76
CA ILE A 379 -1.53 10.79 21.91
C ILE A 379 -2.33 10.27 23.10
N GLY A 380 -2.55 11.10 24.13
CA GLY A 380 -3.26 10.72 25.37
C GLY A 380 -4.76 10.48 25.21
N ASN A 381 -5.35 10.85 24.08
CA ASN A 381 -6.80 10.70 23.80
C ASN A 381 -7.16 9.43 23.01
N ILE A 382 -6.20 8.53 22.76
CA ILE A 382 -6.47 7.22 22.15
C ILE A 382 -6.69 6.20 23.28
N THR A 383 -7.92 6.08 23.76
CA THR A 383 -8.33 5.02 24.68
C THR A 383 -8.47 3.71 23.91
N LEU A 384 -7.47 2.84 24.04
CA LEU A 384 -7.60 1.42 23.68
C LEU A 384 -8.49 0.75 24.73
N SER A 385 -9.65 0.22 24.33
CA SER A 385 -10.50 -0.60 25.18
C SER A 385 -9.70 -1.81 25.68
N PRO A 386 -9.79 -2.15 26.97
CA PRO A 386 -9.05 -3.28 27.52
C PRO A 386 -9.56 -4.61 26.94
N ALA A 387 -8.63 -5.48 26.57
CA ALA A 387 -8.90 -6.84 26.12
C ALA A 387 -9.69 -7.60 27.21
N ILE A 388 -10.76 -8.27 26.78
CA ILE A 388 -11.56 -9.16 27.61
C ILE A 388 -10.67 -10.33 28.01
N SER A 389 -10.31 -10.40 29.29
CA SER A 389 -9.66 -11.54 29.89
C SER A 389 -10.67 -12.69 29.99
N VAL A 390 -10.43 -13.75 29.23
CA VAL A 390 -11.14 -15.02 29.37
C VAL A 390 -10.58 -15.70 30.62
N SER A 391 -11.36 -15.72 31.72
CA SER A 391 -11.08 -16.52 32.90
C SER A 391 -11.39 -17.98 32.60
N THR A 392 -10.36 -18.82 32.52
CA THR A 392 -10.50 -20.27 32.55
C THR A 392 -10.73 -20.70 34.01
N ASN A 393 -11.97 -21.04 34.36
CA ASN A 393 -12.28 -21.79 35.56
C ASN A 393 -11.88 -23.26 35.29
N THR A 394 -10.86 -23.71 35.94
CA THR A 394 -10.58 -25.15 36.16
C THR A 394 -11.26 -25.53 37.47
N ASP A 395 -12.42 -26.21 37.37
CA ASP A 395 -12.97 -26.96 38.47
C ASP A 395 -12.21 -28.28 38.64
N GLU A 396 -11.38 -28.36 39.65
CA GLU A 396 -10.97 -29.64 40.24
C GLU A 396 -12.06 -30.12 41.19
N SER A 397 -12.76 -31.17 40.80
CA SER A 397 -13.60 -31.97 41.74
C SER A 397 -12.89 -33.29 41.99
N GLU A 398 -12.38 -33.44 43.23
CA GLU A 398 -12.04 -34.68 43.89
C GLU A 398 -13.17 -35.72 43.77
N PHE A 399 -12.76 -36.97 43.49
CA PHE A 399 -13.56 -38.15 43.87
C PHE A 399 -12.69 -39.12 44.68
N VAL A 400 -13.17 -39.37 45.90
CA VAL A 400 -12.86 -40.47 46.77
C VAL A 400 -13.33 -41.79 46.12
#